data_1708f7b6f485250a0e8446bac2000509
#
_entry.id   1708f7b6f485250a0e8446bac2000509
#
_cell.length_a   1.000
_cell.length_b   1.000
_cell.length_c   1.000
_cell.angle_alpha   90.00
_cell.angle_beta   90.00
_cell.angle_gamma   90.00
#
_symmetry.space_group_name_H-M   'P 1'
#
loop_
_entity.id
_entity.type
_entity.pdbx_description
1 polymer ?
#
loop_
_entity_poly.entity_id
_entity_poly.type
_entity_poly.pdbx_seq_one_letter_code
_entity_poly.pdbx_strand_id
1 'polypeptide(L)'
;MQELDYRPNIIARQLYKQRTDLVGMIFPTVDNPFFSQLEAEMERQLYRNGYKVLIGNSQNDPAKEENYLQQLLTHQVDGLIVGTQNRGLIGYQHANLPVVAIDQVVGKNIPVVSSDNYQGGLLATQRLLDDGCRHIIHTNGPLGLDTPTQKRREAYEHLMTKNNLPAITYHLDFNISTIDKERVFRRIFEEHPEVDGIFAANDTDASTIINLASEYGKRIPEDLKIVGYDGSNVTRLLLPGLTTIQQPIDEMADLAVQLLQARINGQNVKSVVLPVTIWNGKTA
;
A
#
# COMPACT_ATOMS: atom_id res chain seq x y z
N MET A 1 21.12 43.82 -8.31
CA MET A 1 19.88 43.03 -8.16
C MET A 1 19.54 42.69 -6.70
N GLN A 2 20.45 42.79 -5.76
CA GLN A 2 20.15 42.53 -4.34
C GLN A 2 19.51 43.71 -3.61
N GLU A 3 19.51 44.91 -4.17
CA GLU A 3 18.97 46.12 -3.53
C GLU A 3 17.47 46.41 -3.77
N LEU A 4 16.77 45.61 -4.60
CA LEU A 4 15.37 45.92 -4.99
C LEU A 4 14.34 44.92 -4.43
N ASP A 5 14.73 43.98 -3.59
CA ASP A 5 13.86 42.86 -3.08
C ASP A 5 12.92 42.30 -4.20
N TYR A 6 13.44 42.28 -5.44
CA TYR A 6 12.71 41.81 -6.60
C TYR A 6 12.52 40.31 -6.50
N ARG A 7 11.33 39.86 -6.14
CA ARG A 7 10.87 38.48 -6.26
C ARG A 7 10.32 38.27 -7.66
N PRO A 8 10.97 37.46 -8.50
CA PRO A 8 10.43 37.14 -9.82
C PRO A 8 8.99 36.66 -9.68
N ASN A 9 8.09 37.20 -10.49
CA ASN A 9 6.69 36.75 -10.50
C ASN A 9 6.64 35.30 -10.97
N ILE A 10 6.44 34.37 -10.01
CA ILE A 10 6.39 32.92 -10.23
C ILE A 10 5.31 32.58 -11.26
N ILE A 11 4.16 33.28 -11.22
CA ILE A 11 3.02 33.07 -12.13
C ILE A 11 3.42 33.39 -13.58
N ALA A 12 4.13 34.51 -13.80
CA ALA A 12 4.61 34.89 -15.14
C ALA A 12 5.60 33.86 -15.72
N ARG A 13 6.47 33.29 -14.85
CA ARG A 13 7.42 32.26 -15.25
C ARG A 13 6.73 30.92 -15.53
N GLN A 14 5.71 30.56 -14.75
CA GLN A 14 4.88 29.35 -14.96
C GLN A 14 4.10 29.46 -16.28
N LEU A 15 3.48 30.60 -16.57
CA LEU A 15 2.81 30.87 -17.84
C LEU A 15 3.75 30.73 -19.06
N TYR A 16 4.99 31.24 -18.94
CA TYR A 16 5.97 31.10 -20.02
C TYR A 16 6.45 29.68 -20.23
N LYS A 17 6.64 28.92 -19.14
CA LYS A 17 7.10 27.53 -19.16
C LYS A 17 5.98 26.53 -19.46
N GLN A 18 4.72 26.92 -19.33
CA GLN A 18 3.55 26.01 -19.34
C GLN A 18 3.68 24.85 -18.34
N ARG A 19 4.37 25.09 -17.22
CA ARG A 19 4.59 24.12 -16.13
C ARG A 19 4.52 24.83 -14.80
N THR A 20 3.94 24.14 -13.82
CA THR A 20 3.83 24.65 -12.44
C THR A 20 4.93 24.13 -11.54
N ASP A 21 5.66 23.10 -11.96
CA ASP A 21 6.62 22.33 -11.18
C ASP A 21 5.94 21.74 -9.90
N LEU A 22 4.63 21.45 -9.99
CA LEU A 22 3.83 20.82 -8.93
C LEU A 22 3.36 19.45 -9.36
N VAL A 23 3.43 18.48 -8.45
CA VAL A 23 2.87 17.12 -8.61
C VAL A 23 1.90 16.87 -7.46
N GLY A 24 0.72 16.36 -7.78
CA GLY A 24 -0.23 15.89 -6.79
C GLY A 24 0.03 14.43 -6.43
N MET A 25 -0.15 14.10 -5.16
CA MET A 25 -0.22 12.72 -4.68
C MET A 25 -1.52 12.53 -3.89
N ILE A 26 -2.29 11.50 -4.17
CA ILE A 26 -3.50 11.16 -3.43
C ILE A 26 -3.37 9.72 -2.92
N PHE A 27 -3.41 9.54 -1.60
CA PHE A 27 -3.28 8.26 -0.94
C PHE A 27 -4.38 8.04 0.09
N PRO A 28 -4.70 6.77 0.44
CA PRO A 28 -5.77 6.47 1.39
C PRO A 28 -5.42 6.89 2.81
N THR A 29 -4.13 6.93 3.15
CA THR A 29 -3.66 7.29 4.49
C THR A 29 -2.19 7.67 4.48
N VAL A 30 -1.81 8.59 5.37
CA VAL A 30 -0.42 9.02 5.58
C VAL A 30 0.21 8.40 6.84
N ASP A 31 -0.55 7.62 7.63
CA ASP A 31 -0.10 7.04 8.90
C ASP A 31 0.21 5.53 8.82
N ASN A 32 -0.10 4.88 7.71
CA ASN A 32 0.35 3.50 7.47
C ASN A 32 1.81 3.48 7.03
N PRO A 33 2.70 2.69 7.67
CA PRO A 33 4.15 2.68 7.39
C PRO A 33 4.52 2.40 5.92
N PHE A 34 3.74 1.60 5.20
CA PHE A 34 3.96 1.35 3.77
C PHE A 34 3.73 2.62 2.95
N PHE A 35 2.56 3.24 3.10
CA PHE A 35 2.24 4.47 2.36
C PHE A 35 3.15 5.63 2.76
N SER A 36 3.44 5.80 4.07
CA SER A 36 4.34 6.86 4.55
C SER A 36 5.74 6.75 3.93
N GLN A 37 6.31 5.53 3.85
CA GLN A 37 7.61 5.34 3.20
C GLN A 37 7.52 5.61 1.71
N LEU A 38 6.50 5.10 1.04
CA LEU A 38 6.30 5.28 -0.39
C LEU A 38 6.17 6.77 -0.77
N GLU A 39 5.34 7.51 -0.01
CA GLU A 39 5.16 8.94 -0.20
C GLU A 39 6.46 9.73 0.04
N ALA A 40 7.18 9.42 1.11
CA ALA A 40 8.46 10.07 1.42
C ALA A 40 9.52 9.83 0.34
N GLU A 41 9.61 8.60 -0.20
CA GLU A 41 10.54 8.27 -1.28
C GLU A 41 10.16 8.98 -2.59
N MET A 42 8.87 9.00 -2.95
CA MET A 42 8.39 9.71 -4.14
C MET A 42 8.62 11.23 -4.01
N GLU A 43 8.30 11.82 -2.85
CA GLU A 43 8.55 13.25 -2.59
C GLU A 43 10.03 13.58 -2.78
N ARG A 44 10.92 12.79 -2.18
CA ARG A 44 12.37 12.97 -2.29
C ARG A 44 12.85 12.92 -3.74
N GLN A 45 12.33 11.97 -4.54
CA GLN A 45 12.68 11.84 -5.96
C GLN A 45 12.13 13.01 -6.78
N LEU A 46 10.88 13.41 -6.55
CA LEU A 46 10.25 14.55 -7.22
C LEU A 46 10.97 15.86 -6.89
N TYR A 47 11.33 16.08 -5.62
CA TYR A 47 12.09 17.26 -5.20
C TYR A 47 13.46 17.36 -5.89
N ARG A 48 14.19 16.23 -6.01
CA ARG A 48 15.47 16.18 -6.73
C ARG A 48 15.33 16.53 -8.22
N ASN A 49 14.16 16.28 -8.78
CA ASN A 49 13.82 16.61 -10.17
C ASN A 49 13.16 18.00 -10.32
N GLY A 50 13.14 18.81 -9.26
CA GLY A 50 12.65 20.19 -9.27
C GLY A 50 11.16 20.36 -9.08
N TYR A 51 10.44 19.29 -8.74
CA TYR A 51 9.01 19.35 -8.43
C TYR A 51 8.76 19.58 -6.94
N LYS A 52 7.64 20.21 -6.63
CA LYS A 52 7.04 20.25 -5.30
C LYS A 52 5.82 19.34 -5.27
N VAL A 53 5.47 18.86 -4.08
CA VAL A 53 4.38 17.89 -3.92
C VAL A 53 3.24 18.48 -3.10
N LEU A 54 2.01 18.18 -3.53
CA LEU A 54 0.78 18.40 -2.76
C LEU A 54 0.19 17.03 -2.43
N ILE A 55 0.02 16.71 -1.14
CA ILE A 55 -0.48 15.40 -0.68
C ILE A 55 -1.93 15.53 -0.24
N GLY A 56 -2.79 14.68 -0.80
CA GLY A 56 -4.18 14.47 -0.42
C GLY A 56 -4.34 13.16 0.33
N ASN A 57 -4.75 13.22 1.60
CA ASN A 57 -5.12 12.04 2.41
C ASN A 57 -6.61 11.77 2.26
N SER A 58 -7.00 10.81 1.41
CA SER A 58 -8.40 10.55 1.07
C SER A 58 -9.17 9.79 2.15
N GLN A 59 -8.49 9.08 3.05
CA GLN A 59 -9.09 8.24 4.10
C GLN A 59 -10.10 7.21 3.55
N ASN A 60 -9.84 6.70 2.34
CA ASN A 60 -10.75 5.80 1.61
C ASN A 60 -12.18 6.37 1.39
N ASP A 61 -12.36 7.69 1.52
CA ASP A 61 -13.61 8.38 1.24
C ASP A 61 -13.62 8.85 -0.22
N PRO A 62 -14.52 8.29 -1.08
CA PRO A 62 -14.57 8.65 -2.50
C PRO A 62 -14.89 10.13 -2.73
N ALA A 63 -15.73 10.75 -1.89
CA ALA A 63 -16.09 12.15 -2.03
C ALA A 63 -14.91 13.07 -1.68
N LYS A 64 -14.17 12.72 -0.64
CA LYS A 64 -12.95 13.43 -0.23
C LYS A 64 -11.86 13.29 -1.30
N GLU A 65 -11.70 12.09 -1.87
CA GLU A 65 -10.74 11.84 -2.94
C GLU A 65 -11.06 12.65 -4.19
N GLU A 66 -12.32 12.67 -4.62
CA GLU A 66 -12.78 13.48 -5.76
C GLU A 66 -12.54 14.99 -5.50
N ASN A 67 -12.79 15.45 -4.27
CA ASN A 67 -12.53 16.85 -3.90
C ASN A 67 -11.04 17.20 -4.01
N TYR A 68 -10.12 16.34 -3.51
CA TYR A 68 -8.68 16.53 -3.70
C TYR A 68 -8.30 16.54 -5.17
N LEU A 69 -8.83 15.61 -5.96
CA LEU A 69 -8.56 15.57 -7.40
C LEU A 69 -8.95 16.88 -8.06
N GLN A 70 -10.16 17.41 -7.80
CA GLN A 70 -10.63 18.67 -8.36
C GLN A 70 -9.77 19.86 -7.92
N GLN A 71 -9.34 19.90 -6.67
CA GLN A 71 -8.42 20.94 -6.18
C GLN A 71 -7.07 20.88 -6.90
N LEU A 72 -6.48 19.69 -7.05
CA LEU A 72 -5.21 19.51 -7.74
C LEU A 72 -5.31 19.93 -9.22
N LEU A 73 -6.41 19.58 -9.89
CA LEU A 73 -6.68 20.03 -11.25
C LEU A 73 -6.81 21.57 -11.35
N THR A 74 -7.47 22.20 -10.37
CA THR A 74 -7.62 23.67 -10.30
C THR A 74 -6.26 24.35 -10.06
N HIS A 75 -5.38 23.73 -9.28
CA HIS A 75 -4.01 24.22 -9.04
C HIS A 75 -3.06 23.94 -10.22
N GLN A 76 -3.56 23.33 -11.30
CA GLN A 76 -2.81 23.05 -12.52
C GLN A 76 -1.52 22.25 -12.25
N VAL A 77 -1.61 21.20 -11.43
CA VAL A 77 -0.45 20.31 -11.25
C VAL A 77 -0.01 19.70 -12.58
N ASP A 78 1.28 19.47 -12.73
CA ASP A 78 1.86 18.92 -13.97
C ASP A 78 1.58 17.40 -14.12
N GLY A 79 1.25 16.73 -13.00
CA GLY A 79 0.92 15.32 -12.98
C GLY A 79 0.43 14.83 -11.62
N LEU A 80 -0.07 13.59 -11.58
CA LEU A 80 -0.63 12.95 -10.39
C LEU A 80 -0.03 11.55 -10.18
N ILE A 81 0.25 11.20 -8.92
CA ILE A 81 0.44 9.82 -8.47
C ILE A 81 -0.70 9.48 -7.51
N VAL A 82 -1.36 8.35 -7.76
CA VAL A 82 -2.55 7.97 -6.98
C VAL A 82 -2.44 6.55 -6.46
N GLY A 83 -2.63 6.38 -5.15
CA GLY A 83 -2.70 5.09 -4.46
C GLY A 83 -4.09 4.94 -3.85
N THR A 84 -5.13 4.82 -4.70
CA THR A 84 -6.50 4.72 -4.22
C THR A 84 -6.94 3.28 -4.00
N GLN A 85 -7.91 3.10 -3.11
CA GLN A 85 -8.65 1.86 -2.95
C GLN A 85 -10.13 2.04 -3.36
N ASN A 86 -10.53 3.25 -3.74
CA ASN A 86 -11.86 3.56 -4.23
C ASN A 86 -12.00 3.18 -5.71
N ARG A 87 -13.20 2.73 -6.09
CA ARG A 87 -13.53 2.38 -7.48
C ARG A 87 -14.42 3.44 -8.13
N GLY A 88 -14.32 3.49 -9.45
CA GLY A 88 -15.27 4.24 -10.25
C GLY A 88 -15.09 5.76 -10.19
N LEU A 89 -13.98 6.26 -9.67
CA LEU A 89 -13.65 7.68 -9.75
C LEU A 89 -13.36 8.06 -11.21
N ILE A 90 -14.38 8.55 -11.88
CA ILE A 90 -14.34 8.91 -13.31
C ILE A 90 -13.36 10.07 -13.53
N GLY A 91 -13.13 10.90 -12.52
CA GLY A 91 -12.25 12.06 -12.57
C GLY A 91 -10.84 11.78 -13.09
N TYR A 92 -10.25 10.65 -12.71
CA TYR A 92 -8.92 10.26 -13.21
C TYR A 92 -8.88 9.98 -14.71
N GLN A 93 -9.97 9.49 -15.30
CA GLN A 93 -10.05 9.18 -16.72
C GLN A 93 -10.28 10.41 -17.59
N HIS A 94 -10.91 11.45 -17.03
CA HIS A 94 -11.20 12.72 -17.70
C HIS A 94 -10.15 13.80 -17.43
N ALA A 95 -9.23 13.56 -16.52
CA ALA A 95 -8.09 14.44 -16.31
C ALA A 95 -7.19 14.39 -17.56
N ASN A 96 -7.15 15.49 -18.33
CA ASN A 96 -6.14 15.69 -19.39
C ASN A 96 -4.77 15.92 -18.75
N LEU A 97 -4.37 15.03 -17.86
CA LEU A 97 -3.22 15.16 -16.98
C LEU A 97 -2.47 13.83 -16.94
N PRO A 98 -1.12 13.85 -16.94
CA PRO A 98 -0.32 12.66 -16.66
C PRO A 98 -0.66 12.07 -15.28
N VAL A 99 -1.12 10.82 -15.25
CA VAL A 99 -1.43 10.10 -14.01
C VAL A 99 -0.67 8.77 -14.00
N VAL A 100 -0.13 8.40 -12.84
CA VAL A 100 0.42 7.08 -12.54
C VAL A 100 -0.31 6.54 -11.31
N ALA A 101 -0.74 5.29 -11.36
CA ALA A 101 -1.39 4.64 -10.23
C ALA A 101 -0.43 3.70 -9.50
N ILE A 102 -0.66 3.55 -8.21
CA ILE A 102 0.01 2.57 -7.35
C ILE A 102 -0.98 1.44 -7.05
N ASP A 103 -0.54 0.21 -7.26
CA ASP A 103 -1.22 -1.03 -6.94
C ASP A 103 -2.54 -1.28 -7.68
N GLN A 104 -3.37 -0.27 -7.88
CA GLN A 104 -4.72 -0.47 -8.41
C GLN A 104 -4.93 0.19 -9.77
N VAL A 105 -5.69 -0.49 -10.64
CA VAL A 105 -6.09 0.05 -11.95
C VAL A 105 -7.19 1.09 -11.75
N VAL A 106 -6.90 2.35 -12.06
CA VAL A 106 -7.84 3.48 -11.97
C VAL A 106 -8.36 3.93 -13.34
N GLY A 107 -7.81 3.40 -14.44
CA GLY A 107 -8.26 3.70 -15.81
C GLY A 107 -7.47 2.93 -16.86
N LYS A 108 -8.07 2.75 -18.06
CA LYS A 108 -7.48 1.93 -19.14
C LYS A 108 -6.10 2.38 -19.63
N ASN A 109 -5.84 3.70 -19.60
CA ASN A 109 -4.62 4.30 -20.13
C ASN A 109 -3.71 4.87 -19.03
N ILE A 110 -3.97 4.50 -17.78
CA ILE A 110 -3.19 4.93 -16.63
C ILE A 110 -2.26 3.79 -16.25
N PRO A 111 -0.94 3.96 -16.34
CA PRO A 111 0.01 2.95 -15.95
C PRO A 111 -0.01 2.73 -14.45
N VAL A 112 0.20 1.49 -14.04
CA VAL A 112 0.22 1.06 -12.64
C VAL A 112 1.61 0.56 -12.29
N VAL A 113 2.14 1.00 -11.16
CA VAL A 113 3.29 0.38 -10.50
C VAL A 113 2.75 -0.42 -9.31
N SER A 114 3.00 -1.71 -9.29
CA SER A 114 2.53 -2.59 -8.23
C SER A 114 3.58 -3.61 -7.83
N SER A 115 3.44 -4.19 -6.64
CA SER A 115 4.15 -5.41 -6.27
C SER A 115 3.36 -6.65 -6.68
N ASP A 116 4.05 -7.81 -6.81
CA ASP A 116 3.39 -9.08 -7.08
C ASP A 116 2.71 -9.62 -5.81
N ASN A 117 1.48 -9.15 -5.61
CA ASN A 117 0.67 -9.49 -4.44
C ASN A 117 0.28 -10.97 -4.40
N TYR A 118 0.11 -11.63 -5.56
CA TYR A 118 -0.18 -13.06 -5.60
C TYR A 118 1.05 -13.87 -5.16
N GLN A 119 2.21 -13.55 -5.69
CA GLN A 119 3.48 -14.16 -5.27
C GLN A 119 3.73 -13.94 -3.78
N GLY A 120 3.43 -12.73 -3.26
CA GLY A 120 3.54 -12.43 -1.84
C GLY A 120 2.64 -13.29 -0.96
N GLY A 121 1.39 -13.51 -1.37
CA GLY A 121 0.48 -14.43 -0.70
C GLY A 121 0.96 -15.88 -0.72
N LEU A 122 1.52 -16.32 -1.87
CA LEU A 122 2.15 -17.65 -1.94
C LEU A 122 3.32 -17.80 -0.97
N LEU A 123 4.24 -16.83 -0.95
CA LEU A 123 5.42 -16.85 -0.07
C LEU A 123 5.01 -16.88 1.41
N ALA A 124 4.07 -16.03 1.83
CA ALA A 124 3.61 -15.96 3.22
C ALA A 124 2.96 -17.27 3.67
N THR A 125 2.05 -17.79 2.85
CA THR A 125 1.33 -19.03 3.19
C THR A 125 2.24 -20.24 3.16
N GLN A 126 3.12 -20.33 2.14
CA GLN A 126 4.07 -21.43 2.02
C GLN A 126 5.02 -21.46 3.21
N ARG A 127 5.49 -20.28 3.70
CA ARG A 127 6.33 -20.19 4.87
C ARG A 127 5.66 -20.81 6.11
N LEU A 128 4.39 -20.47 6.37
CA LEU A 128 3.64 -21.05 7.49
C LEU A 128 3.47 -22.56 7.35
N LEU A 129 3.17 -23.05 6.13
CA LEU A 129 3.05 -24.48 5.85
C LEU A 129 4.37 -25.23 6.05
N ASP A 130 5.48 -24.67 5.58
CA ASP A 130 6.83 -25.25 5.73
C ASP A 130 7.27 -25.30 7.20
N ASP A 131 6.86 -24.31 7.99
CA ASP A 131 7.06 -24.28 9.44
C ASP A 131 6.10 -25.19 10.24
N GLY A 132 5.28 -25.98 9.54
CA GLY A 132 4.44 -27.03 10.12
C GLY A 132 3.04 -26.60 10.50
N CYS A 133 2.61 -25.35 10.25
CA CYS A 133 1.26 -24.90 10.56
C CYS A 133 0.21 -25.63 9.73
N ARG A 134 -0.95 -25.90 10.37
CA ARG A 134 -2.08 -26.58 9.74
C ARG A 134 -3.43 -25.85 9.94
N HIS A 135 -3.51 -25.00 10.96
CA HIS A 135 -4.67 -24.15 11.26
C HIS A 135 -4.30 -22.70 10.99
N ILE A 136 -4.14 -22.40 9.69
CA ILE A 136 -3.68 -21.09 9.24
C ILE A 136 -4.88 -20.21 8.95
N ILE A 137 -4.89 -19.00 9.53
CA ILE A 137 -5.92 -17.98 9.31
C ILE A 137 -5.30 -16.78 8.58
N HIS A 138 -6.05 -16.24 7.63
CA HIS A 138 -5.67 -15.02 6.92
C HIS A 138 -6.56 -13.84 7.35
N THR A 139 -5.98 -12.66 7.56
CA THR A 139 -6.73 -11.41 7.65
C THR A 139 -6.65 -10.66 6.35
N ASN A 140 -7.75 -10.06 5.90
CA ASN A 140 -7.81 -9.39 4.59
C ASN A 140 -8.68 -8.14 4.64
N GLY A 141 -8.55 -7.29 3.62
CA GLY A 141 -9.46 -6.17 3.40
C GLY A 141 -10.89 -6.58 3.06
N PRO A 142 -11.77 -5.61 2.72
CA PRO A 142 -13.19 -5.85 2.47
C PRO A 142 -13.43 -6.83 1.32
N LEU A 143 -14.54 -7.56 1.42
CA LEU A 143 -15.00 -8.44 0.35
C LEU A 143 -15.49 -7.65 -0.88
N GLY A 144 -15.38 -8.26 -2.05
CA GLY A 144 -15.97 -7.74 -3.29
C GLY A 144 -15.20 -6.60 -3.96
N LEU A 145 -14.06 -6.19 -3.39
CA LEU A 145 -13.16 -5.24 -4.01
C LEU A 145 -12.01 -6.00 -4.70
N ASP A 146 -11.72 -5.63 -5.95
CA ASP A 146 -10.55 -6.16 -6.68
C ASP A 146 -9.32 -5.31 -6.31
N THR A 147 -8.81 -5.55 -5.13
CA THR A 147 -7.68 -4.84 -4.53
C THR A 147 -6.45 -5.75 -4.52
N PRO A 148 -5.25 -5.20 -4.33
CA PRO A 148 -4.04 -6.01 -4.17
C PRO A 148 -4.16 -7.07 -3.07
N THR A 149 -4.83 -6.75 -1.96
CA THR A 149 -5.04 -7.69 -0.86
C THR A 149 -5.88 -8.90 -1.28
N GLN A 150 -6.77 -8.73 -2.27
CA GLN A 150 -7.54 -9.85 -2.85
C GLN A 150 -6.63 -10.90 -3.50
N LYS A 151 -5.56 -10.46 -4.18
CA LYS A 151 -4.58 -11.38 -4.78
C LYS A 151 -3.79 -12.16 -3.72
N ARG A 152 -3.52 -11.55 -2.57
CA ARG A 152 -2.91 -12.23 -1.42
C ARG A 152 -3.83 -13.35 -0.90
N ARG A 153 -5.13 -13.05 -0.76
CA ARG A 153 -6.14 -14.02 -0.33
C ARG A 153 -6.29 -15.17 -1.34
N GLU A 154 -6.40 -14.87 -2.63
CA GLU A 154 -6.46 -15.90 -3.68
C GLU A 154 -5.29 -16.88 -3.61
N ALA A 155 -4.08 -16.37 -3.37
CA ALA A 155 -2.88 -17.18 -3.22
C ALA A 155 -2.92 -18.04 -1.94
N TYR A 156 -3.37 -17.47 -0.82
CA TYR A 156 -3.58 -18.20 0.42
C TYR A 156 -4.59 -19.33 0.24
N GLU A 157 -5.80 -19.04 -0.28
CA GLU A 157 -6.86 -20.02 -0.53
C GLU A 157 -6.40 -21.14 -1.46
N HIS A 158 -5.62 -20.78 -2.49
CA HIS A 158 -5.02 -21.76 -3.42
C HIS A 158 -4.12 -22.76 -2.67
N LEU A 159 -3.19 -22.28 -1.84
CA LEU A 159 -2.27 -23.17 -1.11
C LEU A 159 -2.98 -23.97 -0.03
N MET A 160 -3.95 -23.42 0.68
CA MET A 160 -4.74 -24.15 1.66
C MET A 160 -5.51 -25.28 0.99
N THR A 161 -6.18 -25.00 -0.12
CA THR A 161 -6.91 -26.04 -0.92
C THR A 161 -5.96 -27.12 -1.43
N LYS A 162 -4.80 -26.73 -1.98
CA LYS A 162 -3.78 -27.67 -2.48
C LYS A 162 -3.26 -28.62 -1.39
N ASN A 163 -3.24 -28.16 -0.14
CA ASN A 163 -2.81 -28.97 1.00
C ASN A 163 -3.97 -29.67 1.72
N ASN A 164 -5.19 -29.62 1.20
CA ASN A 164 -6.41 -30.15 1.80
C ASN A 164 -6.68 -29.57 3.21
N LEU A 165 -6.39 -28.28 3.41
CA LEU A 165 -6.61 -27.56 4.64
C LEU A 165 -7.75 -26.54 4.47
N PRO A 166 -8.53 -26.26 5.52
CA PRO A 166 -9.56 -25.23 5.46
C PRO A 166 -8.94 -23.84 5.29
N ALA A 167 -9.49 -23.05 4.38
CA ALA A 167 -9.12 -21.65 4.20
C ALA A 167 -10.09 -20.76 4.99
N ILE A 168 -9.59 -20.08 6.00
CA ILE A 168 -10.36 -19.19 6.87
C ILE A 168 -9.83 -17.78 6.75
N THR A 169 -10.69 -16.83 6.36
CA THR A 169 -10.30 -15.43 6.19
C THR A 169 -11.21 -14.51 7.00
N TYR A 170 -10.61 -13.65 7.82
CA TYR A 170 -11.28 -12.57 8.52
C TYR A 170 -11.16 -11.28 7.72
N HIS A 171 -12.30 -10.67 7.41
CA HIS A 171 -12.36 -9.45 6.60
C HIS A 171 -12.51 -8.21 7.48
N LEU A 172 -11.77 -7.16 7.11
CA LEU A 172 -11.71 -5.89 7.82
C LEU A 172 -12.05 -4.76 6.84
N ASP A 173 -12.93 -3.87 7.22
CA ASP A 173 -13.20 -2.67 6.44
C ASP A 173 -12.02 -1.70 6.50
N PHE A 174 -11.79 -0.94 5.41
CA PHE A 174 -10.67 0.01 5.36
C PHE A 174 -10.75 1.10 6.44
N ASN A 175 -11.98 1.51 6.80
CA ASN A 175 -12.23 2.57 7.78
C ASN A 175 -12.61 2.01 9.15
N ILE A 176 -12.29 0.74 9.43
CA ILE A 176 -12.55 0.11 10.73
C ILE A 176 -11.77 0.84 11.84
N SER A 177 -12.45 1.11 12.97
CA SER A 177 -11.77 1.69 14.13
C SER A 177 -10.74 0.72 14.71
N THR A 178 -9.69 1.23 15.37
CA THR A 178 -8.69 0.39 16.04
C THR A 178 -9.33 -0.56 17.05
N ILE A 179 -10.33 -0.10 17.79
CA ILE A 179 -11.05 -0.91 18.78
C ILE A 179 -11.82 -2.06 18.12
N ASP A 180 -12.53 -1.78 17.03
CA ASP A 180 -13.30 -2.81 16.33
C ASP A 180 -12.38 -3.79 15.58
N LYS A 181 -11.26 -3.31 15.06
CA LYS A 181 -10.21 -4.15 14.47
C LYS A 181 -9.67 -5.14 15.51
N GLU A 182 -9.35 -4.66 16.70
CA GLU A 182 -8.89 -5.50 17.80
C GLU A 182 -9.95 -6.54 18.21
N ARG A 183 -11.23 -6.18 18.23
CA ARG A 183 -12.33 -7.14 18.47
C ARG A 183 -12.37 -8.25 17.43
N VAL A 184 -12.16 -7.92 16.14
CA VAL A 184 -12.09 -8.94 15.09
C VAL A 184 -10.90 -9.88 15.32
N PHE A 185 -9.74 -9.35 15.73
CA PHE A 185 -8.57 -10.21 16.01
C PHE A 185 -8.75 -11.08 17.25
N ARG A 186 -9.44 -10.60 18.30
CA ARG A 186 -9.79 -11.42 19.48
C ARG A 186 -10.67 -12.60 19.09
N ARG A 187 -11.65 -12.40 18.21
CA ARG A 187 -12.48 -13.48 17.70
C ARG A 187 -11.69 -14.59 17.01
N ILE A 188 -10.55 -14.29 16.37
CA ILE A 188 -9.70 -15.33 15.81
C ILE A 188 -9.30 -16.35 16.88
N PHE A 189 -8.86 -15.89 18.03
CA PHE A 189 -8.44 -16.78 19.14
C PHE A 189 -9.61 -17.45 19.87
N GLU A 190 -10.74 -16.75 19.95
CA GLU A 190 -11.97 -17.26 20.61
C GLU A 190 -12.67 -18.33 19.75
N GLU A 191 -12.75 -18.12 18.44
CA GLU A 191 -13.43 -19.01 17.50
C GLU A 191 -12.51 -20.16 17.04
N HIS A 192 -11.17 -19.94 17.06
CA HIS A 192 -10.15 -20.88 16.58
C HIS A 192 -9.02 -21.03 17.62
N PRO A 193 -9.27 -21.62 18.80
CA PRO A 193 -8.23 -21.81 19.80
C PRO A 193 -7.09 -22.72 19.33
N GLU A 194 -7.34 -23.52 18.27
CA GLU A 194 -6.34 -24.38 17.61
C GLU A 194 -5.43 -23.63 16.64
N VAL A 195 -5.63 -22.33 16.37
CA VAL A 195 -4.83 -21.54 15.41
C VAL A 195 -3.34 -21.66 15.75
N ASP A 196 -2.55 -22.05 14.74
CA ASP A 196 -1.09 -22.23 14.81
C ASP A 196 -0.32 -21.37 13.81
N GLY A 197 -1.03 -20.73 12.84
CA GLY A 197 -0.46 -19.82 11.87
C GLY A 197 -1.39 -18.66 11.52
N ILE A 198 -0.84 -17.44 11.40
CA ILE A 198 -1.61 -16.29 10.92
C ILE A 198 -0.82 -15.58 9.82
N PHE A 199 -1.43 -15.47 8.64
CA PHE A 199 -0.99 -14.56 7.59
C PHE A 199 -1.77 -13.25 7.73
N ALA A 200 -1.14 -12.24 8.30
CA ALA A 200 -1.74 -10.93 8.51
C ALA A 200 -1.77 -10.10 7.22
N ALA A 201 -2.82 -9.30 7.03
CA ALA A 201 -2.98 -8.46 5.84
C ALA A 201 -1.84 -7.45 5.64
N ASN A 202 -1.26 -6.98 6.74
CA ASN A 202 -0.12 -6.06 6.78
C ASN A 202 0.62 -6.15 8.12
N ASP A 203 1.74 -5.46 8.25
CA ASP A 203 2.58 -5.49 9.42
C ASP A 203 1.96 -4.83 10.66
N THR A 204 1.10 -3.84 10.49
CA THR A 204 0.40 -3.20 11.62
C THR A 204 -0.65 -4.13 12.22
N ASP A 205 -1.32 -4.92 11.38
CA ASP A 205 -2.23 -5.97 11.82
C ASP A 205 -1.46 -7.10 12.52
N ALA A 206 -0.33 -7.53 11.95
CA ALA A 206 0.56 -8.51 12.57
C ALA A 206 1.01 -8.06 13.97
N SER A 207 1.41 -6.79 14.13
CA SER A 207 1.79 -6.22 15.43
C SER A 207 0.67 -6.32 16.46
N THR A 208 -0.55 -5.98 16.06
CA THR A 208 -1.72 -6.06 16.96
C THR A 208 -1.99 -7.52 17.37
N ILE A 209 -1.94 -8.44 16.40
CA ILE A 209 -2.16 -9.87 16.65
C ILE A 209 -1.07 -10.46 17.57
N ILE A 210 0.20 -10.07 17.39
CA ILE A 210 1.32 -10.46 18.26
C ILE A 210 1.04 -10.07 19.72
N ASN A 211 0.58 -8.84 19.94
CA ASN A 211 0.27 -8.36 21.28
C ASN A 211 -0.89 -9.15 21.91
N LEU A 212 -1.95 -9.43 21.13
CA LEU A 212 -3.09 -10.20 21.61
C LEU A 212 -2.76 -11.67 21.88
N ALA A 213 -1.87 -12.29 21.11
CA ALA A 213 -1.53 -13.70 21.26
C ALA A 213 -1.11 -14.07 22.70
N SER A 214 -0.37 -13.18 23.37
CA SER A 214 0.05 -13.39 24.75
C SER A 214 -1.12 -13.43 25.74
N GLU A 215 -2.21 -12.68 25.50
CA GLU A 215 -3.40 -12.69 26.34
C GLU A 215 -4.17 -14.01 26.24
N TYR A 216 -4.04 -14.70 25.09
CA TYR A 216 -4.62 -16.03 24.84
C TYR A 216 -3.63 -17.18 25.12
N GLY A 217 -2.50 -16.88 25.79
CA GLY A 217 -1.52 -17.88 26.21
C GLY A 217 -0.71 -18.50 25.06
N LYS A 218 -0.70 -17.88 23.88
CA LYS A 218 0.08 -18.34 22.72
C LYS A 218 1.49 -17.75 22.75
N ARG A 219 2.52 -18.60 22.71
CA ARG A 219 3.91 -18.21 22.53
C ARG A 219 4.24 -18.13 21.05
N ILE A 220 5.01 -17.12 20.66
CA ILE A 220 5.46 -16.92 19.29
C ILE A 220 6.99 -17.12 19.25
N PRO A 221 7.51 -18.01 18.39
CA PRO A 221 6.82 -18.76 17.33
C PRO A 221 6.35 -20.18 17.75
N GLU A 222 6.49 -20.59 19.02
CA GLU A 222 6.34 -21.99 19.45
C GLU A 222 4.91 -22.51 19.27
N ASP A 223 3.91 -21.74 19.71
CA ASP A 223 2.49 -22.13 19.66
C ASP A 223 1.73 -21.46 18.50
N LEU A 224 2.22 -20.30 18.02
CA LEU A 224 1.62 -19.53 16.93
C LEU A 224 2.71 -18.88 16.08
N LYS A 225 2.66 -19.06 14.79
CA LYS A 225 3.54 -18.38 13.83
C LYS A 225 2.79 -17.28 13.11
N ILE A 226 3.47 -16.16 12.85
CA ILE A 226 2.86 -14.98 12.21
C ILE A 226 3.76 -14.50 11.09
N VAL A 227 3.13 -14.29 9.93
CA VAL A 227 3.76 -13.62 8.78
C VAL A 227 2.98 -12.36 8.47
N GLY A 228 3.67 -11.22 8.45
CA GLY A 228 3.15 -9.92 8.05
C GLY A 228 3.26 -9.66 6.55
N TYR A 229 2.95 -8.44 6.16
CA TYR A 229 3.09 -7.95 4.79
C TYR A 229 3.42 -6.45 4.82
N ASP A 230 4.21 -5.98 3.90
CA ASP A 230 4.73 -4.66 3.57
C ASP A 230 6.24 -4.56 3.80
N GLY A 231 6.76 -4.91 4.98
CA GLY A 231 8.18 -4.90 5.28
C GLY A 231 8.82 -3.51 5.19
N SER A 232 8.09 -2.45 5.59
CA SER A 232 8.61 -1.09 5.57
C SER A 232 9.82 -0.91 6.50
N ASN A 233 10.65 0.10 6.23
CA ASN A 233 11.83 0.39 7.03
C ASN A 233 11.49 0.64 8.50
N VAL A 234 10.39 1.37 8.75
CA VAL A 234 9.92 1.66 10.11
C VAL A 234 9.46 0.39 10.82
N THR A 235 8.70 -0.47 10.13
CA THR A 235 8.28 -1.75 10.69
C THR A 235 9.48 -2.63 11.05
N ARG A 236 10.44 -2.79 10.14
CA ARG A 236 11.65 -3.59 10.40
C ARG A 236 12.50 -3.04 11.55
N LEU A 237 12.47 -1.73 11.77
CA LEU A 237 13.16 -1.10 12.90
C LEU A 237 12.44 -1.36 14.23
N LEU A 238 11.10 -1.22 14.25
CA LEU A 238 10.31 -1.33 15.47
C LEU A 238 9.97 -2.79 15.84
N LEU A 239 9.82 -3.65 14.83
CA LEU A 239 9.49 -5.07 14.96
C LEU A 239 10.54 -5.95 14.25
N PRO A 240 11.82 -5.92 14.67
CA PRO A 240 12.89 -6.61 13.96
C PRO A 240 12.73 -8.14 13.96
N GLY A 241 11.89 -8.67 14.86
CA GLY A 241 11.55 -10.08 14.93
C GLY A 241 10.41 -10.51 14.02
N LEU A 242 9.69 -9.60 13.37
CA LEU A 242 8.56 -9.94 12.50
C LEU A 242 9.06 -10.54 11.18
N THR A 243 8.61 -11.77 10.88
CA THR A 243 8.70 -12.33 9.53
C THR A 243 7.63 -11.67 8.66
N THR A 244 8.02 -11.09 7.52
CA THR A 244 7.09 -10.34 6.69
C THR A 244 7.44 -10.45 5.21
N ILE A 245 6.43 -10.33 4.35
CA ILE A 245 6.65 -10.15 2.92
C ILE A 245 7.04 -8.70 2.68
N GLN A 246 8.26 -8.51 2.19
CA GLN A 246 8.81 -7.20 1.90
C GLN A 246 8.42 -6.76 0.49
N GLN A 247 7.68 -5.68 0.40
CA GLN A 247 7.45 -4.97 -0.86
C GLN A 247 8.68 -4.12 -1.22
N PRO A 248 9.02 -4.00 -2.51
CA PRO A 248 10.16 -3.18 -2.96
C PRO A 248 9.76 -1.68 -3.01
N ILE A 249 9.47 -1.09 -1.83
CA ILE A 249 8.85 0.22 -1.69
C ILE A 249 9.67 1.32 -2.38
N ASP A 250 10.98 1.30 -2.20
CA ASP A 250 11.88 2.30 -2.77
C ASP A 250 11.92 2.20 -4.31
N GLU A 251 11.90 0.98 -4.86
CA GLU A 251 11.82 0.72 -6.30
C GLU A 251 10.45 1.13 -6.86
N MET A 252 9.36 0.85 -6.13
CA MET A 252 8.02 1.29 -6.52
C MET A 252 7.95 2.82 -6.62
N ALA A 253 8.51 3.53 -5.65
CA ALA A 253 8.56 4.98 -5.64
C ALA A 253 9.36 5.54 -6.82
N ASP A 254 10.55 4.98 -7.05
CA ASP A 254 11.44 5.41 -8.14
C ASP A 254 10.76 5.22 -9.50
N LEU A 255 10.18 4.05 -9.75
CA LEU A 255 9.47 3.77 -10.99
C LEU A 255 8.23 4.64 -11.17
N ALA A 256 7.45 4.88 -10.10
CA ALA A 256 6.27 5.75 -10.20
C ALA A 256 6.65 7.17 -10.65
N VAL A 257 7.73 7.72 -10.09
CA VAL A 257 8.25 9.04 -10.48
C VAL A 257 8.79 9.04 -11.90
N GLN A 258 9.56 8.01 -12.30
CA GLN A 258 10.08 7.89 -13.66
C GLN A 258 8.94 7.79 -14.69
N LEU A 259 7.92 6.96 -14.44
CA LEU A 259 6.78 6.83 -15.32
C LEU A 259 5.97 8.14 -15.41
N LEU A 260 5.80 8.85 -14.29
CA LEU A 260 5.13 10.14 -14.29
C LEU A 260 5.89 11.17 -15.13
N GLN A 261 7.20 11.28 -14.96
CA GLN A 261 8.05 12.20 -15.73
C GLN A 261 8.02 11.88 -17.23
N ALA A 262 8.06 10.60 -17.59
CA ALA A 262 7.92 10.17 -18.97
C ALA A 262 6.56 10.60 -19.56
N ARG A 263 5.47 10.46 -18.80
CA ARG A 263 4.13 10.91 -19.21
C ARG A 263 4.02 12.43 -19.32
N ILE A 264 4.61 13.19 -18.40
CA ILE A 264 4.67 14.67 -18.47
C ILE A 264 5.40 15.11 -19.74
N ASN A 265 6.37 14.31 -20.20
CA ASN A 265 7.10 14.55 -21.45
C ASN A 265 6.39 13.95 -22.70
N GLY A 266 5.14 13.51 -22.58
CA GLY A 266 4.33 13.00 -23.70
C GLY A 266 4.67 11.57 -24.14
N GLN A 267 5.46 10.83 -23.35
CA GLN A 267 5.82 9.46 -23.67
C GLN A 267 4.72 8.48 -23.24
N ASN A 268 4.52 7.43 -24.01
CA ASN A 268 3.65 6.33 -23.63
C ASN A 268 4.43 5.31 -22.81
N VAL A 269 3.93 4.95 -21.65
CA VAL A 269 4.56 4.03 -20.70
C VAL A 269 3.62 2.89 -20.32
N LYS A 270 4.16 1.77 -19.88
CA LYS A 270 3.41 0.56 -19.49
C LYS A 270 3.44 0.39 -17.97
N SER A 271 2.43 -0.34 -17.47
CA SER A 271 2.41 -0.81 -16.08
C SER A 271 3.58 -1.75 -15.79
N VAL A 272 4.04 -1.74 -14.55
CA VAL A 272 5.14 -2.56 -14.06
C VAL A 272 4.71 -3.28 -12.79
N VAL A 273 5.02 -4.58 -12.72
CA VAL A 273 4.84 -5.40 -11.51
C VAL A 273 6.22 -5.79 -11.00
N LEU A 274 6.50 -5.47 -9.75
CA LEU A 274 7.77 -5.74 -9.11
C LEU A 274 7.71 -7.00 -8.23
N PRO A 275 8.76 -7.82 -8.19
CA PRO A 275 8.80 -8.98 -7.32
C PRO A 275 8.84 -8.57 -5.84
N VAL A 276 8.29 -9.42 -4.98
CA VAL A 276 8.39 -9.29 -3.53
C VAL A 276 9.36 -10.34 -2.97
N THR A 277 9.86 -10.10 -1.77
CA THR A 277 10.75 -11.03 -1.07
C THR A 277 10.22 -11.31 0.33
N ILE A 278 10.73 -12.36 0.98
CA ILE A 278 10.45 -12.61 2.39
C ILE A 278 11.58 -12.04 3.24
N TRP A 279 11.23 -11.23 4.22
CA TRP A 279 12.12 -10.82 5.31
C TRP A 279 11.97 -11.82 6.44
N ASN A 280 13.03 -12.57 6.70
CA ASN A 280 13.04 -13.59 7.75
C ASN A 280 13.25 -12.93 9.13
N GLY A 281 12.22 -12.98 9.95
CA GLY A 281 12.27 -12.61 11.36
C GLY A 281 12.37 -13.84 12.27
N LYS A 282 11.64 -13.78 13.40
CA LYS A 282 11.57 -14.84 14.41
C LYS A 282 10.13 -15.30 14.67
N THR A 283 9.14 -14.69 14.02
CA THR A 283 7.72 -15.01 14.25
C THR A 283 7.21 -16.16 13.37
N ALA A 284 8.00 -16.55 12.38
CA ALA A 284 7.72 -17.70 11.52
C ALA A 284 9.02 -18.15 10.85
#